data_0cd6912d2a3366de8dd473b5ec60b6bf
#
_entry.id   0cd6912d2a3366de8dd473b5ec60b6bf
#
_cell.length_a   1.000
_cell.length_b   1.000
_cell.length_c   1.000
_cell.angle_alpha   90.00
_cell.angle_beta   90.00
_cell.angle_gamma   90.00
#
_symmetry.space_group_name_H-M   'P 1'
#
loop_
_entity.id
_entity.type
_entity.pdbx_description
1 polymer ?
#
loop_
_entity_poly.entity_id
_entity_poly.type
_entity_poly.pdbx_seq_one_letter_code
_entity_poly.pdbx_strand_id
1 'polypeptide(L)'
;MGELTKLISAWEEYTQKNGTASATAFCMYYLAQESNNDLFGGLTPPDIDTTFAKLIGRLANMQTAYSKMALQELPGFELEWFYFLNTIYHLKEVRKTQVIQYNFTEQTTGIDILNKLKNLGYIAERTDPEDKRAKLVSVTKTGEKILFKVYQLLHKPTLLMYNDIDHKDKQVVVNILKDTETKHQEILSTVKQKSIDDLLSETLGEEKMAAIMQEREKMFRHWNAKRLKEK
;
A
#
# COMPACT_ATOMS: atom_id res chain seq x y z
N MET A 1 -16.58 -31.84 -20.21
CA MET A 1 -15.80 -30.90 -21.03
C MET A 1 -14.36 -30.96 -20.56
N GLY A 2 -13.39 -31.20 -21.44
CA GLY A 2 -11.97 -31.32 -21.02
C GLY A 2 -11.40 -29.96 -20.61
N GLU A 3 -10.37 -29.96 -19.77
CA GLU A 3 -9.70 -28.72 -19.29
C GLU A 3 -9.23 -27.82 -20.44
N LEU A 4 -8.68 -28.42 -21.51
CA LEU A 4 -8.26 -27.67 -22.70
C LEU A 4 -9.43 -26.96 -23.39
N THR A 5 -10.61 -27.58 -23.46
CA THR A 5 -11.81 -26.99 -24.07
C THR A 5 -12.31 -25.79 -23.23
N LYS A 6 -12.27 -25.89 -21.90
CA LYS A 6 -12.60 -24.76 -21.01
C LYS A 6 -11.64 -23.59 -21.23
N LEU A 7 -10.35 -23.88 -21.34
CA LEU A 7 -9.32 -22.86 -21.56
C LEU A 7 -9.49 -22.15 -22.90
N ILE A 8 -9.81 -22.88 -23.97
CA ILE A 8 -10.06 -22.32 -25.30
C ILE A 8 -11.31 -21.43 -25.28
N SER A 9 -12.41 -21.91 -24.70
CA SER A 9 -13.63 -21.12 -24.60
C SER A 9 -13.45 -19.83 -23.79
N ALA A 10 -12.70 -19.91 -22.68
CA ALA A 10 -12.37 -18.76 -21.88
C ALA A 10 -11.46 -17.75 -22.63
N TRP A 11 -10.51 -18.24 -23.46
CA TRP A 11 -9.69 -17.41 -24.31
C TRP A 11 -10.52 -16.66 -25.36
N GLU A 12 -11.44 -17.34 -26.01
CA GLU A 12 -12.34 -16.74 -27.01
C GLU A 12 -13.21 -15.66 -26.38
N GLU A 13 -13.81 -15.93 -25.23
CA GLU A 13 -14.62 -14.95 -24.48
C GLU A 13 -13.78 -13.74 -24.06
N TYR A 14 -12.57 -13.96 -23.55
CA TYR A 14 -11.67 -12.92 -23.13
C TYR A 14 -11.24 -12.02 -24.31
N THR A 15 -10.91 -12.60 -25.46
CA THR A 15 -10.51 -11.83 -26.64
C THR A 15 -11.67 -11.04 -27.26
N GLN A 16 -12.88 -11.57 -27.21
CA GLN A 16 -14.09 -10.82 -27.64
C GLN A 16 -14.33 -9.57 -26.78
N LYS A 17 -14.10 -9.65 -25.46
CA LYS A 17 -14.31 -8.53 -24.53
C LYS A 17 -13.19 -7.49 -24.57
N ASN A 18 -11.94 -7.91 -24.79
CA ASN A 18 -10.77 -7.07 -24.58
C ASN A 18 -9.98 -6.71 -25.86
N GLY A 19 -10.46 -7.14 -27.03
CA GLY A 19 -9.77 -6.90 -28.32
C GLY A 19 -8.44 -7.67 -28.43
N THR A 20 -7.34 -6.98 -28.76
CA THR A 20 -6.01 -7.59 -28.85
C THR A 20 -5.45 -7.92 -27.47
N ALA A 21 -5.62 -9.16 -27.05
CA ALA A 21 -5.15 -9.65 -25.76
C ALA A 21 -3.81 -10.39 -25.88
N SER A 22 -2.88 -10.16 -24.96
CA SER A 22 -1.68 -10.99 -24.84
C SER A 22 -2.01 -12.29 -24.10
N ALA A 23 -1.31 -13.38 -24.43
CA ALA A 23 -1.44 -14.63 -23.71
C ALA A 23 -1.18 -14.49 -22.21
N THR A 24 -0.23 -13.64 -21.82
CA THR A 24 0.07 -13.34 -20.42
C THR A 24 -1.11 -12.70 -19.70
N ALA A 25 -1.74 -11.69 -20.29
CA ALA A 25 -2.90 -11.03 -19.71
C ALA A 25 -4.10 -11.98 -19.56
N PHE A 26 -4.30 -12.86 -20.55
CA PHE A 26 -5.31 -13.91 -20.46
C PHE A 26 -5.04 -14.92 -19.34
N CYS A 27 -3.81 -15.40 -19.21
CA CYS A 27 -3.46 -16.35 -18.14
C CYS A 27 -3.73 -15.74 -16.77
N MET A 28 -3.36 -14.47 -16.55
CA MET A 28 -3.68 -13.77 -15.30
C MET A 28 -5.18 -13.64 -15.07
N TYR A 29 -5.94 -13.28 -16.10
CA TYR A 29 -7.40 -13.21 -16.03
C TYR A 29 -8.04 -14.56 -15.70
N TYR A 30 -7.60 -15.64 -16.37
CA TYR A 30 -8.12 -16.99 -16.18
C TYR A 30 -7.87 -17.50 -14.75
N LEU A 31 -6.66 -17.33 -14.24
CA LEU A 31 -6.32 -17.68 -12.86
C LEU A 31 -7.10 -16.86 -11.84
N ALA A 32 -7.35 -15.59 -12.13
CA ALA A 32 -8.14 -14.74 -11.25
C ALA A 32 -9.62 -15.16 -11.17
N GLN A 33 -10.19 -15.77 -12.21
CA GLN A 33 -11.57 -16.29 -12.19
C GLN A 33 -11.73 -17.55 -11.33
N GLU A 34 -10.70 -18.39 -11.23
CA GLU A 34 -10.73 -19.61 -10.41
C GLU A 34 -10.57 -19.33 -8.91
N SER A 35 -10.09 -18.15 -8.53
CA SER A 35 -9.96 -17.78 -7.14
C SER A 35 -11.33 -17.50 -6.52
N ASN A 36 -11.70 -18.32 -5.54
CA ASN A 36 -12.94 -18.22 -4.80
C ASN A 36 -12.98 -16.90 -4.02
N ASN A 37 -13.77 -15.92 -4.46
CA ASN A 37 -13.86 -14.57 -3.88
C ASN A 37 -14.60 -14.51 -2.53
N ASP A 38 -14.88 -15.63 -1.89
CA ASP A 38 -15.64 -15.71 -0.61
C ASP A 38 -14.83 -15.26 0.62
N LEU A 39 -13.54 -14.96 0.48
CA LEU A 39 -12.65 -14.58 1.60
C LEU A 39 -13.15 -13.40 2.45
N PHE A 40 -14.02 -12.56 1.91
CA PHE A 40 -14.52 -11.35 2.59
C PHE A 40 -16.03 -11.12 2.42
N GLY A 41 -16.82 -12.19 2.31
CA GLY A 41 -18.27 -12.12 2.31
C GLY A 41 -18.78 -11.26 3.49
N GLY A 42 -19.75 -10.37 3.24
CA GLY A 42 -20.24 -9.44 4.25
C GLY A 42 -21.58 -8.82 3.85
N LEU A 43 -21.85 -7.64 4.40
CA LEU A 43 -23.09 -6.88 4.10
C LEU A 43 -23.13 -6.35 2.66
N THR A 44 -21.96 -6.23 2.04
CA THR A 44 -21.80 -5.75 0.66
C THR A 44 -21.41 -6.91 -0.26
N PRO A 45 -21.79 -6.86 -1.55
CA PRO A 45 -21.31 -7.83 -2.52
C PRO A 45 -19.78 -7.79 -2.59
N PRO A 46 -19.11 -8.95 -2.70
CA PRO A 46 -17.67 -8.97 -2.94
C PRO A 46 -17.39 -8.38 -4.32
N ASP A 47 -16.61 -7.33 -4.38
CA ASP A 47 -16.01 -6.79 -5.60
C ASP A 47 -14.49 -6.89 -5.51
N ILE A 48 -13.83 -6.90 -6.66
CA ILE A 48 -12.38 -7.11 -6.72
C ILE A 48 -11.61 -5.97 -6.05
N ASP A 49 -12.06 -4.72 -6.22
CA ASP A 49 -11.38 -3.54 -5.67
C ASP A 49 -11.44 -3.54 -4.14
N THR A 50 -12.63 -3.80 -3.59
CA THR A 50 -12.83 -3.92 -2.14
C THR A 50 -12.05 -5.11 -1.56
N THR A 51 -12.04 -6.24 -2.25
CA THR A 51 -11.28 -7.44 -1.83
C THR A 51 -9.79 -7.14 -1.82
N PHE A 52 -9.27 -6.52 -2.88
CA PHE A 52 -7.88 -6.11 -2.99
C PHE A 52 -7.48 -5.15 -1.87
N ALA A 53 -8.27 -4.08 -1.66
CA ALA A 53 -8.00 -3.10 -0.61
C ALA A 53 -8.00 -3.74 0.80
N LYS A 54 -8.98 -4.61 1.09
CA LYS A 54 -9.03 -5.36 2.36
C LYS A 54 -7.82 -6.26 2.54
N LEU A 55 -7.39 -6.97 1.49
CA LEU A 55 -6.23 -7.87 1.55
C LEU A 55 -4.95 -7.09 1.83
N ILE A 56 -4.71 -6.00 1.11
CA ILE A 56 -3.56 -5.11 1.34
C ILE A 56 -3.55 -4.61 2.80
N GLY A 57 -4.68 -4.09 3.29
CA GLY A 57 -4.79 -3.60 4.67
C GLY A 57 -4.54 -4.68 5.72
N ARG A 58 -5.05 -5.91 5.50
CA ARG A 58 -4.80 -7.04 6.41
C ARG A 58 -3.34 -7.47 6.41
N LEU A 59 -2.71 -7.56 5.24
CA LEU A 59 -1.28 -7.90 5.12
C LEU A 59 -0.41 -6.85 5.80
N ALA A 60 -0.71 -5.55 5.63
CA ALA A 60 -0.01 -4.47 6.30
C ALA A 60 -0.13 -4.56 7.84
N ASN A 61 -1.33 -4.89 8.35
CA ASN A 61 -1.54 -5.10 9.80
C ASN A 61 -0.76 -6.32 10.33
N MET A 62 -0.72 -7.43 9.59
CA MET A 62 0.07 -8.61 9.94
C MET A 62 1.56 -8.30 9.93
N GLN A 63 2.05 -7.61 8.90
CA GLN A 63 3.43 -7.14 8.80
C GLN A 63 3.80 -6.28 10.01
N THR A 64 2.93 -5.34 10.39
CA THR A 64 3.12 -4.49 11.56
C THR A 64 3.19 -5.30 12.85
N ALA A 65 2.30 -6.27 13.04
CA ALA A 65 2.30 -7.14 14.23
C ALA A 65 3.61 -7.95 14.36
N TYR A 66 4.02 -8.63 13.29
CA TYR A 66 5.28 -9.38 13.27
C TYR A 66 6.51 -8.49 13.43
N SER A 67 6.49 -7.28 12.84
CA SER A 67 7.57 -6.31 13.00
C SER A 67 7.72 -5.87 14.45
N LYS A 68 6.61 -5.59 15.15
CA LYS A 68 6.62 -5.26 16.57
C LYS A 68 7.12 -6.43 17.43
N MET A 69 6.78 -7.68 17.09
CA MET A 69 7.34 -8.86 17.75
C MET A 69 8.85 -8.96 17.55
N ALA A 70 9.35 -8.77 16.35
CA ALA A 70 10.79 -8.80 16.06
C ALA A 70 11.55 -7.69 16.79
N LEU A 71 10.95 -6.51 16.95
CA LEU A 71 11.56 -5.37 17.65
C LEU A 71 11.58 -5.52 19.17
N GLN A 72 10.95 -6.54 19.76
CA GLN A 72 11.11 -6.86 21.19
C GLN A 72 12.56 -7.20 21.55
N GLU A 73 13.38 -7.63 20.58
CA GLU A 73 14.83 -7.82 20.76
C GLU A 73 15.58 -6.48 20.91
N LEU A 74 14.91 -5.35 20.72
CA LEU A 74 15.46 -4.00 20.85
C LEU A 74 14.56 -3.14 21.75
N PRO A 75 14.60 -3.36 23.08
CA PRO A 75 13.72 -2.68 24.02
C PRO A 75 13.80 -1.14 23.90
N GLY A 76 12.63 -0.50 23.87
CA GLY A 76 12.51 0.96 23.77
C GLY A 76 12.64 1.50 22.36
N PHE A 77 12.79 0.66 21.34
CA PHE A 77 12.76 1.09 19.93
C PHE A 77 11.37 0.85 19.33
N GLU A 78 10.75 1.87 18.76
CA GLU A 78 9.41 1.82 18.17
C GLU A 78 9.48 1.65 16.65
N LEU A 79 8.53 0.92 16.06
CA LEU A 79 8.48 0.66 14.62
C LEU A 79 8.36 1.96 13.79
N GLU A 80 7.63 2.93 14.31
CA GLU A 80 7.46 4.25 13.71
C GLU A 80 8.80 4.99 13.57
N TRP A 81 9.71 4.81 14.51
CA TRP A 81 11.06 5.39 14.44
C TRP A 81 11.88 4.81 13.29
N PHE A 82 11.69 3.53 13.00
CA PHE A 82 12.31 2.91 11.83
C PHE A 82 11.89 3.60 10.54
N TYR A 83 10.59 3.84 10.35
CA TYR A 83 10.11 4.48 9.12
C TYR A 83 10.71 5.88 8.95
N PHE A 84 10.77 6.67 10.01
CA PHE A 84 11.38 8.00 9.98
C PHE A 84 12.88 7.95 9.69
N LEU A 85 13.64 7.10 10.38
CA LEU A 85 15.07 6.92 10.16
C LEU A 85 15.36 6.44 8.73
N ASN A 86 14.58 5.49 8.25
CA ASN A 86 14.69 4.95 6.89
C ASN A 86 14.48 6.04 5.84
N THR A 87 13.43 6.83 5.99
CA THR A 87 13.15 7.97 5.11
C THR A 87 14.29 8.97 5.10
N ILE A 88 14.80 9.38 6.28
CA ILE A 88 15.92 10.33 6.38
C ILE A 88 17.17 9.74 5.74
N TYR A 89 17.45 8.46 5.97
CA TYR A 89 18.61 7.77 5.40
C TYR A 89 18.60 7.77 3.87
N HIS A 90 17.44 7.49 3.26
CA HIS A 90 17.27 7.47 1.80
C HIS A 90 17.37 8.87 1.18
N LEU A 91 16.76 9.87 1.82
CA LEU A 91 16.76 11.24 1.33
C LEU A 91 18.06 12.01 1.68
N LYS A 92 18.96 11.38 2.47
CA LYS A 92 20.25 11.92 2.92
C LYS A 92 20.09 13.08 3.90
N GLU A 93 19.73 14.24 3.41
CA GLU A 93 19.47 15.45 4.17
C GLU A 93 18.14 16.06 3.70
N VAL A 94 17.22 16.27 4.62
CA VAL A 94 15.84 16.56 4.28
C VAL A 94 15.17 17.45 5.34
N ARG A 95 14.22 18.29 4.93
CA ARG A 95 13.44 19.11 5.88
C ARG A 95 12.56 18.24 6.76
N LYS A 96 12.42 18.60 8.04
CA LYS A 96 11.54 17.89 9.00
C LYS A 96 10.12 17.70 8.45
N THR A 97 9.56 18.75 7.85
CA THR A 97 8.21 18.71 7.28
C THR A 97 8.08 17.70 6.15
N GLN A 98 9.10 17.55 5.32
CA GLN A 98 9.11 16.55 4.24
C GLN A 98 9.18 15.12 4.78
N VAL A 99 9.95 14.87 5.84
CA VAL A 99 9.98 13.54 6.50
C VAL A 99 8.62 13.18 7.04
N ILE A 100 7.94 14.11 7.72
CA ILE A 100 6.61 13.91 8.29
C ILE A 100 5.59 13.62 7.20
N GLN A 101 5.61 14.42 6.13
CA GLN A 101 4.73 14.28 4.98
C GLN A 101 4.96 12.95 4.25
N TYR A 102 6.21 12.57 4.04
CA TYR A 102 6.58 11.32 3.38
C TYR A 102 6.08 10.08 4.14
N ASN A 103 6.05 10.15 5.46
CA ASN A 103 5.54 9.07 6.32
C ASN A 103 4.02 9.16 6.59
N PHE A 104 3.31 10.06 5.93
CA PHE A 104 1.85 10.26 6.11
C PHE A 104 1.44 10.40 7.57
N THR A 105 2.27 11.09 8.37
CA THR A 105 2.10 11.23 9.82
C THR A 105 1.58 12.62 10.15
N GLU A 106 0.74 12.72 11.18
CA GLU A 106 0.29 14.00 11.72
C GLU A 106 1.47 14.83 12.21
N GLN A 107 1.40 16.16 11.98
CA GLN A 107 2.50 17.09 12.22
C GLN A 107 3.05 17.02 13.66
N THR A 108 2.18 16.98 14.66
CA THR A 108 2.56 16.90 16.07
C THR A 108 3.27 15.61 16.40
N THR A 109 2.73 14.47 15.99
CA THR A 109 3.31 13.14 16.17
C THR A 109 4.67 13.04 15.48
N GLY A 110 4.77 13.54 14.25
CA GLY A 110 6.02 13.52 13.50
C GLY A 110 7.12 14.37 14.15
N ILE A 111 6.79 15.55 14.68
CA ILE A 111 7.73 16.38 15.44
C ILE A 111 8.21 15.65 16.69
N ASP A 112 7.33 14.98 17.42
CA ASP A 112 7.70 14.24 18.63
C ASP A 112 8.63 13.07 18.32
N ILE A 113 8.38 12.33 17.24
CA ILE A 113 9.27 11.27 16.78
C ILE A 113 10.66 11.84 16.43
N LEU A 114 10.71 12.91 15.64
CA LEU A 114 11.99 13.53 15.25
C LEU A 114 12.77 14.05 16.46
N ASN A 115 12.10 14.62 17.46
CA ASN A 115 12.74 15.08 18.69
C ASN A 115 13.29 13.89 19.51
N LYS A 116 12.55 12.79 19.62
CA LYS A 116 13.04 11.56 20.26
C LYS A 116 14.28 11.01 19.56
N LEU A 117 14.24 10.88 18.22
CA LEU A 117 15.39 10.40 17.43
C LEU A 117 16.62 11.30 17.58
N LYS A 118 16.43 12.62 17.64
CA LYS A 118 17.49 13.59 17.90
C LYS A 118 18.07 13.42 19.30
N ASN A 119 17.24 13.31 20.32
CA ASN A 119 17.67 13.14 21.71
C ASN A 119 18.45 11.83 21.93
N LEU A 120 18.11 10.78 21.19
CA LEU A 120 18.84 9.51 21.15
C LEU A 120 20.15 9.57 20.33
N GLY A 121 20.41 10.70 19.67
CA GLY A 121 21.59 10.88 18.83
C GLY A 121 21.54 10.10 17.51
N TYR A 122 20.37 9.64 17.08
CA TYR A 122 20.20 8.90 15.82
C TYR A 122 20.13 9.81 14.61
N ILE A 123 19.66 11.04 14.79
CA ILE A 123 19.67 12.08 13.76
C ILE A 123 20.37 13.35 14.25
N ALA A 124 21.00 14.06 13.34
CA ALA A 124 21.52 15.40 13.51
C ALA A 124 20.57 16.42 12.87
N GLU A 125 20.55 17.63 13.41
CA GLU A 125 19.73 18.73 12.91
C GLU A 125 20.60 19.94 12.66
N ARG A 126 20.40 20.61 11.53
CA ARG A 126 20.99 21.92 11.24
C ARG A 126 19.97 22.87 10.61
N THR A 127 20.27 24.16 10.63
CA THR A 127 19.42 25.14 9.94
C THR A 127 19.61 25.02 8.43
N ASP A 128 18.49 25.09 7.68
CA ASP A 128 18.52 25.13 6.23
C ASP A 128 19.21 26.43 5.77
N PRO A 129 20.24 26.37 4.94
CA PRO A 129 20.93 27.58 4.45
C PRO A 129 20.03 28.45 3.55
N GLU A 130 19.06 27.86 2.87
CA GLU A 130 18.15 28.57 1.96
C GLU A 130 16.93 29.17 2.71
N ASP A 131 16.53 28.54 3.83
CA ASP A 131 15.40 28.99 4.64
C ASP A 131 15.75 28.85 6.13
N LYS A 132 16.17 29.94 6.76
CA LYS A 132 16.57 29.97 8.19
C LYS A 132 15.48 29.52 9.16
N ARG A 133 14.22 29.47 8.75
CA ARG A 133 13.10 28.97 9.54
C ARG A 133 12.97 27.45 9.49
N ALA A 134 13.51 26.84 8.44
CA ALA A 134 13.47 25.40 8.24
C ALA A 134 14.67 24.71 8.92
N LYS A 135 14.44 23.45 9.32
CA LYS A 135 15.47 22.57 9.85
C LYS A 135 15.64 21.37 8.94
N LEU A 136 16.90 21.10 8.59
CA LEU A 136 17.32 19.90 7.90
C LEU A 136 17.73 18.85 8.92
N VAL A 137 17.40 17.61 8.64
CA VAL A 137 17.78 16.44 9.43
C VAL A 137 18.55 15.45 8.58
N SER A 138 19.54 14.79 9.18
CA SER A 138 20.31 13.71 8.56
C SER A 138 20.57 12.61 9.59
N VAL A 139 20.76 11.37 9.14
CA VAL A 139 21.07 10.24 10.01
C VAL A 139 22.55 10.33 10.46
N THR A 140 22.79 10.13 11.74
CA THR A 140 24.15 10.07 12.29
C THR A 140 24.75 8.67 12.12
N LYS A 141 26.06 8.51 12.37
CA LYS A 141 26.71 7.17 12.41
C LYS A 141 26.09 6.25 13.46
N THR A 142 25.60 6.79 14.58
CA THR A 142 24.85 6.02 15.59
C THR A 142 23.48 5.60 15.06
N GLY A 143 22.80 6.51 14.35
CA GLY A 143 21.55 6.22 13.66
C GLY A 143 21.70 5.17 12.55
N GLU A 144 22.79 5.18 11.78
CA GLU A 144 23.08 4.14 10.77
C GLU A 144 23.25 2.76 11.41
N LYS A 145 23.99 2.70 12.53
CA LYS A 145 24.20 1.43 13.24
C LYS A 145 22.89 0.84 13.77
N ILE A 146 22.04 1.67 14.37
CA ILE A 146 20.75 1.19 14.88
C ILE A 146 19.83 0.80 13.72
N LEU A 147 19.79 1.58 12.64
CA LEU A 147 19.00 1.29 11.44
C LEU A 147 19.41 -0.06 10.82
N PHE A 148 20.72 -0.33 10.71
CA PHE A 148 21.22 -1.63 10.23
C PHE A 148 20.76 -2.79 11.10
N LYS A 149 20.82 -2.63 12.45
CA LYS A 149 20.31 -3.66 13.37
C LYS A 149 18.81 -3.89 13.19
N VAL A 150 18.04 -2.82 13.03
CA VAL A 150 16.59 -2.91 12.79
C VAL A 150 16.27 -3.62 11.46
N TYR A 151 17.03 -3.35 10.40
CA TYR A 151 16.88 -4.10 9.14
C TYR A 151 17.05 -5.60 9.32
N GLN A 152 18.06 -6.02 10.09
CA GLN A 152 18.29 -7.45 10.37
C GLN A 152 17.10 -8.07 11.13
N LEU A 153 16.53 -7.34 12.09
CA LEU A 153 15.36 -7.80 12.83
C LEU A 153 14.11 -7.89 11.95
N LEU A 154 13.84 -6.84 11.15
CA LEU A 154 12.68 -6.76 10.28
C LEU A 154 12.76 -7.68 9.05
N HIS A 155 13.93 -8.21 8.74
CA HIS A 155 14.06 -9.27 7.73
C HIS A 155 13.33 -10.56 8.12
N LYS A 156 13.28 -10.89 9.42
CA LYS A 156 12.59 -12.09 9.93
C LYS A 156 11.08 -12.11 9.60
N PRO A 157 10.29 -11.05 9.92
CA PRO A 157 8.90 -10.95 9.48
C PRO A 157 8.71 -11.06 7.97
N THR A 158 9.58 -10.44 7.20
CA THR A 158 9.54 -10.49 5.73
C THR A 158 9.71 -11.91 5.21
N LEU A 159 10.67 -12.66 5.73
CA LEU A 159 10.84 -14.07 5.39
C LEU A 159 9.62 -14.89 5.81
N LEU A 160 9.15 -14.72 7.05
CA LEU A 160 8.01 -15.47 7.57
C LEU A 160 6.75 -15.31 6.72
N MET A 161 6.49 -14.10 6.25
CA MET A 161 5.25 -13.80 5.50
C MET A 161 5.33 -14.15 4.01
N TYR A 162 6.51 -14.02 3.40
CA TYR A 162 6.60 -13.99 1.94
C TYR A 162 7.56 -15.00 1.34
N ASN A 163 8.19 -15.88 2.12
CA ASN A 163 9.17 -16.84 1.59
C ASN A 163 8.56 -17.79 0.57
N ASP A 164 7.31 -18.20 0.77
CA ASP A 164 6.62 -19.19 -0.07
C ASP A 164 6.10 -18.63 -1.41
N ILE A 165 6.16 -17.31 -1.61
CA ILE A 165 5.77 -16.70 -2.87
C ILE A 165 6.96 -16.75 -3.83
N ASP A 166 6.72 -17.21 -5.08
CA ASP A 166 7.76 -17.24 -6.11
C ASP A 166 8.35 -15.85 -6.40
N HIS A 167 9.63 -15.81 -6.74
CA HIS A 167 10.33 -14.56 -7.01
C HIS A 167 9.71 -13.77 -8.17
N LYS A 168 9.27 -14.45 -9.22
CA LYS A 168 8.66 -13.80 -10.39
C LYS A 168 7.30 -13.18 -10.03
N ASP A 169 6.51 -13.89 -9.22
CA ASP A 169 5.22 -13.39 -8.76
C ASP A 169 5.40 -12.16 -7.86
N LYS A 170 6.36 -12.19 -6.94
CA LYS A 170 6.75 -11.01 -6.15
C LYS A 170 7.10 -9.83 -7.04
N GLN A 171 7.88 -10.06 -8.11
CA GLN A 171 8.30 -8.97 -9.00
C GLN A 171 7.15 -8.34 -9.75
N VAL A 172 6.17 -9.14 -10.20
CA VAL A 172 4.93 -8.63 -10.82
C VAL A 172 4.14 -7.77 -9.84
N VAL A 173 3.91 -8.29 -8.63
CA VAL A 173 3.16 -7.55 -7.59
C VAL A 173 3.88 -6.27 -7.19
N VAL A 174 5.21 -6.30 -7.00
CA VAL A 174 6.01 -5.12 -6.67
C VAL A 174 5.89 -4.04 -7.74
N ASN A 175 5.94 -4.40 -9.03
CA ASN A 175 5.82 -3.43 -10.11
C ASN A 175 4.43 -2.75 -10.09
N ILE A 176 3.35 -3.55 -9.96
CA ILE A 176 1.97 -3.03 -9.90
C ILE A 176 1.80 -2.08 -8.71
N LEU A 177 2.24 -2.51 -7.52
CA LEU A 177 2.08 -1.73 -6.30
C LEU A 177 2.94 -0.46 -6.30
N LYS A 178 4.16 -0.52 -6.88
CA LYS A 178 5.06 0.62 -6.98
C LYS A 178 4.46 1.74 -7.84
N ASP A 179 3.89 1.41 -8.98
CA ASP A 179 3.26 2.41 -9.85
C ASP A 179 2.06 3.08 -9.15
N THR A 180 1.28 2.27 -8.44
CA THR A 180 0.15 2.76 -7.64
C THR A 180 0.63 3.67 -6.50
N GLU A 181 1.65 3.26 -5.77
CA GLU A 181 2.24 4.01 -4.66
C GLU A 181 2.78 5.36 -5.13
N THR A 182 3.59 5.38 -6.18
CA THR A 182 4.17 6.60 -6.75
C THR A 182 3.08 7.60 -7.16
N LYS A 183 2.06 7.14 -7.88
CA LYS A 183 0.93 7.98 -8.29
C LYS A 183 0.21 8.61 -7.09
N HIS A 184 -0.09 7.80 -6.07
CA HIS A 184 -0.86 8.27 -4.92
C HIS A 184 -0.01 9.11 -3.94
N GLN A 185 1.30 8.89 -3.87
CA GLN A 185 2.22 9.77 -3.16
C GLN A 185 2.21 11.19 -3.76
N GLU A 186 2.24 11.32 -5.09
CA GLU A 186 2.13 12.62 -5.76
C GLU A 186 0.80 13.30 -5.46
N ILE A 187 -0.32 12.58 -5.59
CA ILE A 187 -1.65 13.12 -5.27
C ILE A 187 -1.68 13.62 -3.81
N LEU A 188 -1.30 12.80 -2.84
CA LEU A 188 -1.33 13.15 -1.43
C LEU A 188 -0.38 14.29 -1.08
N SER A 189 0.74 14.43 -1.78
CA SER A 189 1.69 15.55 -1.56
C SER A 189 1.13 16.91 -1.98
N THR A 190 0.19 16.92 -2.94
CA THR A 190 -0.41 18.14 -3.50
C THR A 190 -1.75 18.49 -2.87
N VAL A 191 -2.39 17.53 -2.19
CA VAL A 191 -3.71 17.71 -1.57
C VAL A 191 -3.64 18.63 -0.36
N LYS A 192 -4.24 19.81 -0.48
CA LYS A 192 -4.51 20.71 0.62
C LYS A 192 -6.03 20.84 0.77
N GLN A 193 -6.60 20.24 1.81
CA GLN A 193 -8.01 20.41 2.20
C GLN A 193 -9.06 20.01 1.15
N LYS A 194 -8.74 19.06 0.25
CA LYS A 194 -9.73 18.50 -0.70
C LYS A 194 -10.51 17.37 -0.03
N SER A 195 -11.79 17.24 -0.38
CA SER A 195 -12.58 16.06 -0.01
C SER A 195 -12.18 14.86 -0.86
N ILE A 196 -12.55 13.66 -0.42
CA ILE A 196 -12.32 12.45 -1.22
C ILE A 196 -13.11 12.48 -2.53
N ASP A 197 -14.28 13.13 -2.53
CA ASP A 197 -15.12 13.26 -3.73
C ASP A 197 -14.48 14.18 -4.76
N ASP A 198 -13.84 15.29 -4.33
CA ASP A 198 -13.07 16.16 -5.22
C ASP A 198 -11.92 15.40 -5.88
N LEU A 199 -11.19 14.59 -5.07
CA LEU A 199 -10.08 13.79 -5.59
C LEU A 199 -10.55 12.70 -6.58
N LEU A 200 -11.67 12.08 -6.31
CA LEU A 200 -12.28 11.11 -7.23
C LEU A 200 -12.66 11.77 -8.55
N SER A 201 -13.34 12.90 -8.50
CA SER A 201 -13.73 13.66 -9.69
C SER A 201 -12.53 14.09 -10.53
N GLU A 202 -11.48 14.60 -9.88
CA GLU A 202 -10.23 14.99 -10.56
C GLU A 202 -9.46 13.81 -11.16
N THR A 203 -9.47 12.65 -10.48
CA THR A 203 -8.68 11.49 -10.90
C THR A 203 -9.38 10.66 -11.98
N LEU A 204 -10.69 10.48 -11.86
CA LEU A 204 -11.49 9.62 -12.74
C LEU A 204 -12.25 10.39 -13.81
N GLY A 205 -12.58 11.66 -13.57
CA GLY A 205 -13.54 12.43 -14.33
C GLY A 205 -15.00 12.11 -13.90
N GLU A 206 -15.88 13.08 -14.03
CA GLU A 206 -17.27 12.98 -13.57
C GLU A 206 -18.05 11.86 -14.28
N GLU A 207 -17.88 11.70 -15.58
CA GLU A 207 -18.58 10.69 -16.37
C GLU A 207 -18.21 9.26 -15.94
N LYS A 208 -16.91 8.98 -15.77
CA LYS A 208 -16.43 7.66 -15.33
C LYS A 208 -16.85 7.38 -13.89
N MET A 209 -16.78 8.39 -13.01
CA MET A 209 -17.24 8.26 -11.63
C MET A 209 -18.74 7.93 -11.57
N ALA A 210 -19.58 8.64 -12.33
CA ALA A 210 -21.02 8.38 -12.39
C ALA A 210 -21.32 6.95 -12.90
N ALA A 211 -20.61 6.48 -13.93
CA ALA A 211 -20.74 5.14 -14.46
C ALA A 211 -20.41 4.05 -13.41
N ILE A 212 -19.29 4.22 -12.70
CA ILE A 212 -18.85 3.30 -11.62
C ILE A 212 -19.90 3.26 -10.50
N MET A 213 -20.38 4.42 -10.06
CA MET A 213 -21.39 4.50 -8.99
C MET A 213 -22.72 3.85 -9.39
N GLN A 214 -23.15 4.04 -10.63
CA GLN A 214 -24.36 3.41 -11.15
C GLN A 214 -24.23 1.88 -11.22
N GLU A 215 -23.09 1.36 -11.69
CA GLU A 215 -22.83 -0.07 -11.75
C GLU A 215 -22.81 -0.69 -10.33
N ARG A 216 -22.16 -0.03 -9.41
CA ARG A 216 -22.11 -0.44 -8.01
C ARG A 216 -23.50 -0.46 -7.37
N GLU A 217 -24.33 0.55 -7.63
CA GLU A 217 -25.71 0.57 -7.14
C GLU A 217 -26.55 -0.61 -7.67
N LYS A 218 -26.43 -0.94 -8.96
CA LYS A 218 -27.07 -2.11 -9.57
C LYS A 218 -26.63 -3.41 -8.89
N MET A 219 -25.33 -3.55 -8.63
CA MET A 219 -24.77 -4.71 -7.96
C MET A 219 -25.30 -4.84 -6.53
N PHE A 220 -25.38 -3.75 -5.77
CA PHE A 220 -25.98 -3.72 -4.42
C PHE A 220 -27.45 -4.12 -4.39
N ARG A 221 -28.24 -3.60 -5.32
CA ARG A 221 -29.67 -3.97 -5.44
C ARG A 221 -29.84 -5.46 -5.72
N HIS A 222 -29.04 -6.01 -6.62
CA HIS A 222 -29.07 -7.44 -6.94
C HIS A 222 -28.68 -8.31 -5.75
N TRP A 223 -27.61 -7.95 -5.05
CA TRP A 223 -27.12 -8.64 -3.85
C TRP A 223 -28.15 -8.64 -2.73
N ASN A 224 -28.77 -7.51 -2.43
CA ASN A 224 -29.79 -7.41 -1.41
C ASN A 224 -31.02 -8.24 -1.75
N ALA A 225 -31.46 -8.26 -3.01
CA ALA A 225 -32.57 -9.07 -3.46
C ALA A 225 -32.31 -10.57 -3.33
N LYS A 226 -31.08 -11.04 -3.58
CA LYS A 226 -30.67 -12.44 -3.38
C LYS A 226 -30.69 -12.81 -1.89
N ARG A 227 -30.09 -11.98 -1.04
CA ARG A 227 -29.98 -12.22 0.41
C ARG A 227 -31.34 -12.25 1.14
N LEU A 228 -32.34 -11.50 0.64
CA LEU A 228 -33.68 -11.53 1.18
C LEU A 228 -34.48 -12.81 0.81
N LYS A 229 -34.05 -13.51 -0.24
CA LYS A 229 -34.65 -14.79 -0.66
C LYS A 229 -34.05 -16.02 0.05
N GLU A 230 -32.85 -15.84 0.66
CA GLU A 230 -32.12 -16.89 1.40
C GLU A 230 -32.43 -16.89 2.90
N LYS A 231 -33.23 -15.93 3.39
CA LYS A 231 -33.82 -15.88 4.73
C LYS A 231 -35.24 -16.33 4.76
#